data_30810c1ef4f86092b4b6c16020eb33b0
#
_entry.id   30810c1ef4f86092b4b6c16020eb33b0
#
_cell.length_a   1.000
_cell.length_b   1.000
_cell.length_c   1.000
_cell.angle_alpha   90.00
_cell.angle_beta   90.00
_cell.angle_gamma   90.00
#
_symmetry.space_group_name_H-M   'P 1'
#
loop_
_entity.id
_entity.type
_entity.pdbx_description
1 polymer ?
#
loop_
_entity_poly.entity_id
_entity_poly.type
_entity_poly.pdbx_seq_one_letter_code
_entity_poly.pdbx_strand_id
1 'polypeptide(L)'
;MTTAVIRALGSLAHEAAHAPAPAGCDCPPPVVLADRADGTVVRSGAVVAKAHAPGTDTAALAARLWLSARPALADVLLAPLPVPARRPAASVTAIGRPAQPSPYLVELHGRPVTLWPYGEPVDPGDPDAAPWEEAAALLARLHNTALPAPALPAPALPAPALPASALPASALPASALPAPALPASALPVMRGPAKAALAVDRMRAARPGDPSTGPVLAAWQRLPGWARDETPAPADRARFLCHGDLHLGQLVRHPAPRGGWLLIDIDDAGIGDASWDLARPAAWYAAGLLPPDVWLRFVDAYRAAGGPALPAVGDPWPELDVAARALTVQTAALALAKSAAEGRDPDEVEQMMIGSCARIAALPPELAAGSAS
;
A
#
# COMPACT_ATOMS: atom_id res chain seq x y z
N MET A 1 10.76 22.07 -10.22
CA MET A 1 10.50 21.67 -8.81
C MET A 1 11.19 20.36 -8.44
N THR A 2 11.25 19.42 -9.34
CA THR A 2 11.75 18.04 -9.14
C THR A 2 13.18 17.96 -8.60
N THR A 3 14.13 18.72 -9.17
CA THR A 3 15.56 18.66 -8.78
C THR A 3 15.81 19.07 -7.31
N ALA A 4 15.08 20.02 -6.76
CA ALA A 4 15.21 20.44 -5.37
C ALA A 4 14.71 19.37 -4.40
N VAL A 5 13.59 18.71 -4.71
CA VAL A 5 13.02 17.61 -3.94
C VAL A 5 13.98 16.42 -3.97
N ILE A 6 14.47 16.01 -5.13
CA ILE A 6 15.43 14.91 -5.27
C ILE A 6 16.68 15.15 -4.43
N ARG A 7 17.24 16.36 -4.49
CA ARG A 7 18.41 16.72 -3.69
C ARG A 7 18.13 16.65 -2.20
N ALA A 8 16.98 17.18 -1.75
CA ALA A 8 16.59 17.16 -0.34
C ALA A 8 16.37 15.72 0.18
N LEU A 9 15.74 14.85 -0.65
CA LEU A 9 15.58 13.42 -0.34
C LEU A 9 16.94 12.71 -0.24
N GLY A 10 17.82 12.96 -1.21
CA GLY A 10 19.17 12.39 -1.19
C GLY A 10 19.96 12.79 0.06
N SER A 11 19.89 14.07 0.46
CA SER A 11 20.53 14.55 1.68
C SER A 11 19.94 13.91 2.93
N LEU A 12 18.61 13.78 3.02
CA LEU A 12 17.94 13.16 4.17
C LEU A 12 18.27 11.67 4.28
N ALA A 13 18.23 10.94 3.17
CA ALA A 13 18.59 9.52 3.13
C ALA A 13 20.06 9.31 3.52
N HIS A 14 20.95 10.18 3.05
CA HIS A 14 22.37 10.15 3.39
C HIS A 14 22.60 10.41 4.90
N GLU A 15 21.95 11.43 5.46
CA GLU A 15 22.00 11.73 6.88
C GLU A 15 21.54 10.54 7.74
N ALA A 16 20.44 9.89 7.34
CA ALA A 16 19.91 8.72 8.04
C ALA A 16 20.83 7.48 7.92
N ALA A 17 21.50 7.31 6.78
CA ALA A 17 22.44 6.20 6.56
C ALA A 17 23.74 6.35 7.38
N HIS A 18 24.08 7.56 7.80
CA HIS A 18 25.36 7.89 8.44
C HIS A 18 25.22 8.57 9.82
N ALA A 19 24.11 8.35 10.52
CA ALA A 19 23.96 8.94 11.86
C ALA A 19 24.71 8.12 12.95
N PRO A 20 25.66 8.72 13.72
CA PRO A 20 26.17 10.09 13.61
C PRO A 20 27.15 10.26 12.44
N ALA A 21 27.04 11.36 11.70
CA ALA A 21 27.79 11.60 10.47
C ALA A 21 29.31 11.59 10.70
N PRO A 22 30.11 10.71 10.06
CA PRO A 22 31.54 10.86 10.00
C PRO A 22 31.88 12.05 9.10
N ALA A 23 32.84 12.86 9.50
CA ALA A 23 33.40 13.90 8.64
C ALA A 23 34.11 13.23 7.46
N GLY A 24 33.62 13.45 6.24
CA GLY A 24 34.16 12.92 5.00
C GLY A 24 33.68 11.49 4.69
N CYS A 25 32.59 11.37 4.00
CA CYS A 25 32.07 10.11 3.47
C CYS A 25 32.33 10.04 1.96
N ASP A 26 32.98 8.95 1.52
CA ASP A 26 33.17 8.60 0.09
C ASP A 26 31.95 7.84 -0.50
N CYS A 27 30.75 8.13 -0.03
CA CYS A 27 29.57 7.46 -0.52
C CYS A 27 29.23 7.85 -1.96
N PRO A 28 28.75 6.89 -2.76
CA PRO A 28 28.28 7.21 -4.10
C PRO A 28 27.10 8.20 -4.04
N PRO A 29 26.92 9.01 -5.10
CA PRO A 29 25.82 9.98 -5.16
C PRO A 29 24.47 9.27 -5.03
N PRO A 30 23.43 9.97 -4.49
CA PRO A 30 22.09 9.42 -4.40
C PRO A 30 21.53 9.03 -5.77
N VAL A 31 20.81 7.90 -5.81
CA VAL A 31 20.18 7.34 -7.02
C VAL A 31 18.68 7.54 -6.96
N VAL A 32 18.10 8.09 -8.02
CA VAL A 32 16.64 8.19 -8.19
C VAL A 32 16.11 6.83 -8.60
N LEU A 33 15.27 6.21 -7.76
CA LEU A 33 14.62 4.92 -8.05
C LEU A 33 13.29 5.12 -8.76
N ALA A 34 12.56 6.19 -8.44
CA ALA A 34 11.32 6.57 -9.10
C ALA A 34 11.11 8.09 -9.00
N ASP A 35 10.55 8.68 -10.05
CA ASP A 35 10.11 10.08 -10.07
C ASP A 35 8.79 10.18 -10.82
N ARG A 36 7.69 10.15 -10.06
CA ARG A 36 6.31 10.14 -10.56
C ARG A 36 5.52 11.26 -9.89
N ALA A 37 4.36 11.59 -10.45
CA ALA A 37 3.47 12.61 -9.88
C ALA A 37 2.99 12.27 -8.46
N ASP A 38 2.80 10.99 -8.17
CA ASP A 38 2.34 10.45 -6.90
C ASP A 38 3.47 10.13 -5.90
N GLY A 39 4.74 10.06 -6.35
CA GLY A 39 5.85 9.78 -5.46
C GLY A 39 7.22 9.93 -6.10
N THR A 40 8.16 10.47 -5.34
CA THR A 40 9.58 10.52 -5.73
C THR A 40 10.39 9.69 -4.73
N VAL A 41 11.19 8.75 -5.22
CA VAL A 41 11.94 7.80 -4.39
C VAL A 41 13.42 7.92 -4.71
N VAL A 42 14.24 8.17 -3.68
CA VAL A 42 15.68 8.37 -3.81
C VAL A 42 16.41 7.47 -2.82
N ARG A 43 17.41 6.75 -3.29
CA ARG A 43 18.30 5.90 -2.47
C ARG A 43 19.62 6.60 -2.20
N SER A 44 20.11 6.52 -0.96
CA SER A 44 21.49 6.82 -0.59
C SER A 44 22.03 5.72 0.31
N GLY A 45 23.02 4.98 -0.17
CA GLY A 45 23.56 3.82 0.54
C GLY A 45 22.48 2.76 0.84
N ALA A 46 22.31 2.45 2.12
CA ALA A 46 21.33 1.48 2.62
C ALA A 46 19.96 2.10 2.96
N VAL A 47 19.74 3.38 2.69
CA VAL A 47 18.50 4.09 3.04
C VAL A 47 17.80 4.62 1.79
N VAL A 48 16.48 4.53 1.80
CA VAL A 48 15.58 5.06 0.77
C VAL A 48 14.69 6.14 1.38
N ALA A 49 14.63 7.31 0.75
CA ALA A 49 13.69 8.37 1.08
C ALA A 49 12.57 8.43 0.04
N LYS A 50 11.31 8.41 0.49
CA LYS A 50 10.12 8.55 -0.36
C LYS A 50 9.37 9.83 -0.01
N ALA A 51 9.25 10.74 -0.99
CA ALA A 51 8.31 11.85 -0.91
C ALA A 51 6.97 11.44 -1.51
N HIS A 52 5.92 11.47 -0.69
CA HIS A 52 4.55 11.15 -1.10
C HIS A 52 3.94 12.29 -1.92
N ALA A 53 2.76 12.07 -2.51
CA ALA A 53 2.05 13.09 -3.27
C ALA A 53 1.76 14.33 -2.42
N PRO A 54 1.75 15.52 -3.02
CA PRO A 54 1.19 16.70 -2.36
C PRO A 54 -0.26 16.45 -1.95
N GLY A 55 -0.64 16.83 -0.72
CA GLY A 55 -1.99 16.63 -0.20
C GLY A 55 -2.30 15.22 0.31
N THR A 56 -1.28 14.35 0.42
CA THR A 56 -1.42 13.04 1.12
C THR A 56 -1.96 13.25 2.54
N ASP A 57 -2.98 12.49 2.91
CA ASP A 57 -3.49 12.46 4.29
C ASP A 57 -2.40 11.95 5.25
N THR A 58 -1.79 12.87 5.96
CA THR A 58 -0.67 12.59 6.88
C THR A 58 -1.10 11.81 8.10
N ALA A 59 -2.37 11.89 8.52
CA ALA A 59 -2.88 11.12 9.66
C ALA A 59 -3.05 9.65 9.26
N ALA A 60 -3.64 9.38 8.09
CA ALA A 60 -3.76 8.03 7.54
C ALA A 60 -2.38 7.43 7.24
N LEU A 61 -1.45 8.21 6.67
CA LEU A 61 -0.07 7.77 6.44
C LEU A 61 0.64 7.43 7.75
N ALA A 62 0.54 8.29 8.77
CA ALA A 62 1.14 8.02 10.08
C ALA A 62 0.60 6.72 10.71
N ALA A 63 -0.70 6.46 10.60
CA ALA A 63 -1.31 5.21 11.08
C ALA A 63 -0.73 3.98 10.36
N ARG A 64 -0.52 4.05 9.04
CA ARG A 64 0.11 2.98 8.24
C ARG A 64 1.58 2.76 8.62
N LEU A 65 2.33 3.84 8.87
CA LEU A 65 3.72 3.77 9.31
C LEU A 65 3.84 3.10 10.69
N TRP A 66 2.97 3.46 11.63
CA TRP A 66 2.90 2.80 12.93
C TRP A 66 2.53 1.32 12.81
N LEU A 67 1.64 0.99 11.88
CA LEU A 67 1.26 -0.38 11.60
C LEU A 67 2.47 -1.20 11.10
N SER A 68 3.19 -0.71 10.09
CA SER A 68 4.35 -1.41 9.51
C SER A 68 5.55 -1.49 10.46
N ALA A 69 5.63 -0.60 11.46
CA ALA A 69 6.65 -0.65 12.50
C ALA A 69 6.34 -1.68 13.62
N ARG A 70 5.19 -2.36 13.59
CA ARG A 70 4.83 -3.34 14.65
C ARG A 70 5.72 -4.59 14.55
N PRO A 71 6.28 -5.05 15.68
CA PRO A 71 7.09 -6.28 15.70
C PRO A 71 6.35 -7.52 15.13
N ALA A 72 5.04 -7.61 15.33
CA ALA A 72 4.22 -8.70 14.79
C ALA A 72 4.12 -8.73 13.25
N LEU A 73 4.54 -7.66 12.57
CA LEU A 73 4.54 -7.54 11.10
C LEU A 73 5.97 -7.47 10.53
N ALA A 74 7.01 -7.60 11.36
CA ALA A 74 8.41 -7.48 10.92
C ALA A 74 8.82 -8.50 9.85
N ASP A 75 8.16 -9.66 9.83
CA ASP A 75 8.39 -10.72 8.82
C ASP A 75 7.42 -10.61 7.62
N VAL A 76 6.62 -9.54 7.54
CA VAL A 76 5.63 -9.34 6.47
C VAL A 76 5.84 -8.01 5.77
N LEU A 77 5.97 -6.93 6.54
CA LEU A 77 6.13 -5.57 6.03
C LEU A 77 7.53 -5.04 6.34
N LEU A 78 8.14 -4.36 5.38
CA LEU A 78 9.35 -3.60 5.65
C LEU A 78 9.03 -2.47 6.63
N ALA A 79 9.77 -2.40 7.75
CA ALA A 79 9.55 -1.37 8.75
C ALA A 79 10.19 -0.02 8.33
N PRO A 80 9.53 1.12 8.58
CA PRO A 80 10.10 2.43 8.31
C PRO A 80 11.24 2.75 9.27
N LEU A 81 12.17 3.57 8.83
CA LEU A 81 13.20 4.13 9.68
C LEU A 81 12.70 5.41 10.37
N PRO A 82 13.10 5.66 11.63
CA PRO A 82 12.81 6.95 12.24
C PRO A 82 13.57 8.06 11.51
N VAL A 83 12.90 9.20 11.34
CA VAL A 83 13.52 10.37 10.74
C VAL A 83 14.49 10.98 11.74
N PRO A 84 15.73 11.33 11.35
CA PRO A 84 16.68 12.01 12.23
C PRO A 84 16.07 13.28 12.84
N ALA A 85 16.22 13.44 14.15
CA ALA A 85 15.68 14.59 14.85
C ALA A 85 16.37 15.87 14.37
N ARG A 86 15.73 16.59 13.44
CA ARG A 86 16.14 17.95 13.08
C ARG A 86 15.73 18.89 14.21
N ARG A 87 16.66 19.72 14.69
CA ARG A 87 16.33 20.81 15.61
C ARG A 87 15.16 21.61 15.00
N PRO A 88 14.06 21.80 15.74
CA PRO A 88 12.98 22.61 15.23
C PRO A 88 13.53 24.01 14.94
N ALA A 89 13.40 24.48 13.71
CA ALA A 89 13.47 25.89 13.44
C ALA A 89 12.36 26.53 14.26
N ALA A 90 12.74 27.47 15.16
CA ALA A 90 11.80 28.16 16.01
C ALA A 90 10.69 28.80 15.17
N SER A 91 9.46 28.32 15.29
CA SER A 91 8.30 29.12 14.99
C SER A 91 6.97 28.46 15.38
N VAL A 92 6.19 29.30 16.08
CA VAL A 92 4.74 29.41 16.15
C VAL A 92 3.97 28.45 17.04
N THR A 93 3.58 29.01 18.17
CA THR A 93 2.48 28.63 19.07
C THR A 93 1.17 28.42 18.31
N ALA A 94 0.81 27.14 18.07
CA ALA A 94 -0.56 26.79 17.73
C ALA A 94 -1.25 26.27 19.01
N ILE A 95 -2.32 26.96 19.39
CA ILE A 95 -3.20 26.58 20.50
C ILE A 95 -4.07 25.43 20.02
N GLY A 96 -3.74 24.26 20.43
CA GLY A 96 -4.43 23.00 20.18
C GLY A 96 -3.43 21.87 20.45
N ARG A 97 -3.82 20.88 21.27
CA ARG A 97 -2.93 19.77 21.64
C ARG A 97 -2.61 18.99 20.37
N PRO A 98 -1.40 19.12 19.77
CA PRO A 98 -1.07 18.41 18.56
C PRO A 98 -1.04 16.91 18.87
N ALA A 99 -1.62 16.10 17.99
CA ALA A 99 -1.29 14.67 17.95
C ALA A 99 0.23 14.56 17.90
N GLN A 100 0.84 13.68 18.70
CA GLN A 100 2.28 13.55 18.75
C GLN A 100 2.80 13.28 17.32
N PRO A 101 3.77 14.06 16.83
CA PRO A 101 4.30 13.88 15.48
C PRO A 101 4.83 12.45 15.33
N SER A 102 4.49 11.80 14.21
CA SER A 102 5.02 10.47 13.92
C SER A 102 6.55 10.53 13.80
N PRO A 103 7.30 9.66 14.48
CA PRO A 103 8.76 9.63 14.36
C PRO A 103 9.23 9.20 12.95
N TYR A 104 8.34 8.71 12.12
CA TYR A 104 8.62 8.18 10.77
C TYR A 104 8.29 9.16 9.66
N LEU A 105 7.80 10.37 9.99
CA LEU A 105 7.28 11.32 8.99
C LEU A 105 7.90 12.70 9.19
N VAL A 106 8.34 13.30 8.10
CA VAL A 106 8.80 14.70 8.05
C VAL A 106 8.20 15.37 6.81
N GLU A 107 8.06 16.69 6.85
CA GLU A 107 7.66 17.48 5.69
C GLU A 107 8.88 18.11 5.01
N LEU A 108 9.02 17.92 3.69
CA LEU A 108 10.03 18.57 2.86
C LEU A 108 9.37 19.13 1.59
N HIS A 109 9.56 20.42 1.35
CA HIS A 109 9.01 21.12 0.18
C HIS A 109 7.49 20.93 -0.01
N GLY A 110 6.73 20.96 1.10
CA GLY A 110 5.27 20.77 1.09
C GLY A 110 4.82 19.34 0.79
N ARG A 111 5.70 18.36 0.93
CA ARG A 111 5.40 16.93 0.74
C ARG A 111 5.76 16.13 1.98
N PRO A 112 4.90 15.20 2.42
CA PRO A 112 5.27 14.22 3.43
C PRO A 112 6.39 13.32 2.92
N VAL A 113 7.39 13.05 3.78
CA VAL A 113 8.56 12.22 3.45
C VAL A 113 8.76 11.16 4.52
N THR A 114 9.04 9.93 4.05
CA THR A 114 9.32 8.76 4.88
C THR A 114 10.67 8.16 4.53
N LEU A 115 11.28 7.45 5.48
CA LEU A 115 12.56 6.77 5.31
C LEU A 115 12.38 5.27 5.49
N TRP A 116 13.10 4.50 4.68
CA TRP A 116 13.04 3.04 4.65
C TRP A 116 14.43 2.45 4.50
N PRO A 117 14.71 1.27 5.07
CA PRO A 117 15.91 0.54 4.69
C PRO A 117 15.81 0.12 3.22
N TYR A 118 16.93 0.05 2.53
CA TYR A 118 16.96 -0.48 1.18
C TYR A 118 16.73 -1.99 1.19
N GLY A 119 15.83 -2.44 0.33
CA GLY A 119 15.65 -3.84 -0.03
C GLY A 119 15.90 -4.04 -1.52
N GLU A 120 16.35 -5.21 -1.91
CA GLU A 120 16.55 -5.56 -3.31
C GLU A 120 15.22 -5.93 -3.95
N PRO A 121 14.80 -5.23 -5.03
CA PRO A 121 13.53 -5.49 -5.68
C PRO A 121 13.56 -6.81 -6.46
N VAL A 122 12.37 -7.30 -6.84
CA VAL A 122 12.22 -8.39 -7.82
C VAL A 122 12.83 -7.95 -9.14
N ASP A 123 13.64 -8.83 -9.75
CA ASP A 123 14.23 -8.57 -11.05
C ASP A 123 13.17 -8.73 -12.16
N PRO A 124 12.81 -7.66 -12.89
CA PRO A 124 11.87 -7.76 -13.98
C PRO A 124 12.44 -8.51 -15.21
N GLY A 125 13.76 -8.69 -15.27
CA GLY A 125 14.46 -9.43 -16.32
C GLY A 125 14.41 -10.96 -16.14
N ASP A 126 13.99 -11.45 -14.95
CA ASP A 126 13.87 -12.86 -14.62
C ASP A 126 12.45 -13.19 -14.12
N PRO A 127 11.46 -13.29 -15.02
CA PRO A 127 10.09 -13.58 -14.64
C PRO A 127 9.89 -14.98 -14.03
N ASP A 128 10.78 -15.93 -14.34
CA ASP A 128 10.70 -17.31 -13.83
C ASP A 128 11.12 -17.38 -12.35
N ALA A 129 12.01 -16.48 -11.91
CA ALA A 129 12.41 -16.34 -10.51
C ALA A 129 11.49 -15.42 -9.71
N ALA A 130 10.38 -14.96 -10.29
CA ALA A 130 9.43 -14.08 -9.59
C ALA A 130 8.81 -14.78 -8.37
N PRO A 131 8.85 -14.16 -7.17
CA PRO A 131 8.51 -14.80 -5.90
C PRO A 131 6.98 -14.83 -5.67
N TRP A 132 6.24 -15.50 -6.54
CA TRP A 132 4.78 -15.55 -6.45
C TRP A 132 4.27 -16.28 -5.21
N GLU A 133 4.93 -17.39 -4.84
CA GLU A 133 4.57 -18.19 -3.68
C GLU A 133 4.87 -17.43 -2.37
N GLU A 134 5.99 -16.74 -2.32
CA GLU A 134 6.33 -15.89 -1.17
C GLU A 134 5.39 -14.69 -1.05
N ALA A 135 5.02 -14.06 -2.18
CA ALA A 135 4.03 -13.00 -2.19
C ALA A 135 2.69 -13.47 -1.60
N ALA A 136 2.22 -14.64 -2.04
CA ALA A 136 1.00 -15.26 -1.54
C ALA A 136 1.07 -15.58 -0.04
N ALA A 137 2.18 -16.14 0.43
CA ALA A 137 2.39 -16.46 1.84
C ALA A 137 2.48 -15.19 2.71
N LEU A 138 3.09 -14.10 2.20
CA LEU A 138 3.13 -12.80 2.88
C LEU A 138 1.73 -12.21 3.03
N LEU A 139 0.91 -12.25 1.97
CA LEU A 139 -0.48 -11.81 2.03
C LEU A 139 -1.31 -12.61 3.02
N ALA A 140 -1.19 -13.94 3.02
CA ALA A 140 -1.90 -14.79 3.98
C ALA A 140 -1.55 -14.41 5.42
N ARG A 141 -0.27 -14.16 5.72
CA ARG A 141 0.18 -13.70 7.04
C ARG A 141 -0.35 -12.31 7.38
N LEU A 142 -0.36 -11.39 6.42
CA LEU A 142 -0.92 -10.06 6.58
C LEU A 142 -2.42 -10.13 6.95
N HIS A 143 -3.19 -10.89 6.18
CA HIS A 143 -4.62 -11.06 6.38
C HIS A 143 -4.99 -11.76 7.70
N ASN A 144 -4.11 -12.64 8.22
CA ASN A 144 -4.27 -13.29 9.51
C ASN A 144 -3.82 -12.45 10.71
N THR A 145 -3.29 -11.23 10.44
CA THR A 145 -2.86 -10.35 11.52
C THR A 145 -4.06 -9.92 12.36
N ALA A 146 -4.01 -10.17 13.66
CA ALA A 146 -5.05 -9.73 14.57
C ALA A 146 -5.16 -8.20 14.57
N LEU A 147 -6.32 -7.71 14.22
CA LEU A 147 -6.63 -6.29 14.29
C LEU A 147 -6.72 -5.87 15.77
N PRO A 148 -6.22 -4.68 16.14
CA PRO A 148 -6.42 -4.18 17.48
C PRO A 148 -7.92 -4.07 17.75
N ALA A 149 -8.38 -4.54 18.90
CA ALA A 149 -9.77 -4.44 19.29
C ALA A 149 -10.23 -2.96 19.28
N PRO A 150 -11.47 -2.65 18.84
CA PRO A 150 -11.99 -1.31 18.96
C PRO A 150 -11.89 -0.88 20.42
N ALA A 151 -11.30 0.30 20.68
CA ALA A 151 -11.24 0.84 22.04
C ALA A 151 -12.69 1.03 22.53
N LEU A 152 -13.11 0.20 23.48
CA LEU A 152 -14.34 0.47 24.21
C LEU A 152 -14.19 1.86 24.84
N PRO A 153 -15.20 2.74 24.73
CA PRO A 153 -15.18 4.01 25.44
C PRO A 153 -14.91 3.69 26.92
N ALA A 154 -13.80 4.20 27.45
CA ALA A 154 -13.48 4.02 28.85
C ALA A 154 -14.68 4.53 29.67
N PRO A 155 -15.24 3.75 30.62
CA PRO A 155 -16.25 4.27 31.50
C PRO A 155 -15.65 5.51 32.20
N ALA A 156 -16.40 6.61 32.18
CA ALA A 156 -15.98 7.84 32.83
C ALA A 156 -15.89 7.57 34.34
N LEU A 157 -14.73 7.15 34.80
CA LEU A 157 -14.46 7.09 36.22
C LEU A 157 -14.25 8.52 36.71
N PRO A 158 -14.92 8.93 37.80
CA PRO A 158 -14.65 10.22 38.40
C PRO A 158 -13.19 10.26 38.87
N ALA A 159 -12.47 11.32 38.46
CA ALA A 159 -11.08 11.51 38.80
C ALA A 159 -10.89 11.49 40.32
N PRO A 160 -10.07 10.59 40.90
CA PRO A 160 -9.69 10.73 42.28
C PRO A 160 -8.72 11.93 42.40
N ALA A 161 -9.08 12.90 43.23
CA ALA A 161 -8.18 13.97 43.62
C ALA A 161 -7.06 13.37 44.46
N LEU A 162 -5.86 13.25 43.90
CA LEU A 162 -4.64 12.90 44.66
C LEU A 162 -3.79 14.16 44.92
N PRO A 163 -3.24 14.34 46.11
CA PRO A 163 -2.38 15.46 46.44
C PRO A 163 -1.03 15.33 45.75
N ALA A 164 -0.52 16.43 45.24
CA ALA A 164 0.82 16.53 44.66
C ALA A 164 1.90 16.30 45.71
N SER A 165 2.55 15.12 45.69
CA SER A 165 3.80 14.88 46.37
C SER A 165 4.91 14.66 45.35
N ALA A 166 5.88 15.55 45.36
CA ALA A 166 7.05 15.53 44.53
C ALA A 166 7.93 14.31 44.84
N LEU A 167 8.24 13.48 43.87
CA LEU A 167 9.33 12.49 43.91
C LEU A 167 10.45 12.91 42.97
N PRO A 168 11.74 12.71 43.35
CA PRO A 168 12.87 13.14 42.55
C PRO A 168 13.03 12.29 41.28
N ALA A 169 13.35 12.96 40.18
CA ALA A 169 13.63 12.34 38.88
C ALA A 169 14.96 11.57 38.95
N SER A 170 14.89 10.25 39.08
CA SER A 170 16.02 9.36 38.81
C SER A 170 16.00 8.99 37.33
N ALA A 171 17.10 9.28 36.63
CA ALA A 171 17.31 8.94 35.22
C ALA A 171 17.28 7.42 35.04
N LEU A 172 16.23 6.93 34.38
CA LEU A 172 16.17 5.58 33.82
C LEU A 172 16.81 5.58 32.42
N PRO A 173 17.55 4.52 32.05
CA PRO A 173 18.12 4.41 30.71
C PRO A 173 17.01 4.37 29.68
N ALA A 174 17.27 4.92 28.47
CA ALA A 174 16.36 4.95 27.35
C ALA A 174 16.14 3.53 26.81
N SER A 175 15.39 2.72 27.52
CA SER A 175 14.82 1.47 27.05
C SER A 175 13.55 1.80 26.27
N ALA A 176 13.46 1.24 25.07
CA ALA A 176 12.39 1.40 24.11
C ALA A 176 11.02 1.58 24.78
N LEU A 177 10.45 2.77 24.66
CA LEU A 177 9.06 3.00 25.03
C LEU A 177 8.20 2.08 24.14
N PRO A 178 7.28 1.29 24.72
CA PRO A 178 6.36 0.52 23.92
C PRO A 178 5.59 1.47 23.01
N ALA A 179 5.59 1.19 21.71
CA ALA A 179 4.81 1.96 20.75
C ALA A 179 3.35 2.04 21.25
N PRO A 180 2.74 3.23 21.27
CA PRO A 180 1.36 3.35 21.70
C PRO A 180 0.48 2.45 20.84
N ALA A 181 -0.37 1.63 21.49
CA ALA A 181 -1.31 0.78 20.79
C ALA A 181 -2.28 1.68 20.01
N LEU A 182 -2.22 1.64 18.67
CA LEU A 182 -3.22 2.30 17.83
C LEU A 182 -4.56 1.60 18.04
N PRO A 183 -5.63 2.33 18.37
CA PRO A 183 -6.96 1.73 18.39
C PRO A 183 -7.35 1.30 16.95
N ALA A 184 -8.10 0.21 16.81
CA ALA A 184 -8.55 -0.29 15.50
C ALA A 184 -9.30 0.77 14.68
N SER A 185 -10.01 1.68 15.37
CA SER A 185 -10.68 2.84 14.78
C SER A 185 -9.73 3.87 14.16
N ALA A 186 -8.40 3.75 14.38
CA ALA A 186 -7.39 4.62 13.79
C ALA A 186 -6.79 4.05 12.50
N LEU A 187 -7.06 2.78 12.15
CA LEU A 187 -6.58 2.21 10.90
C LEU A 187 -7.45 2.69 9.74
N PRO A 188 -6.85 3.22 8.67
CA PRO A 188 -7.61 3.65 7.51
C PRO A 188 -8.26 2.46 6.79
N VAL A 189 -9.27 2.75 5.96
CA VAL A 189 -9.83 1.80 5.01
C VAL A 189 -8.78 1.55 3.92
N MET A 190 -8.68 0.30 3.46
CA MET A 190 -7.87 -0.10 2.30
C MET A 190 -8.37 0.61 1.05
N ARG A 191 -7.44 1.13 0.23
CA ARG A 191 -7.77 2.05 -0.87
C ARG A 191 -8.05 1.39 -2.22
N GLY A 192 -8.11 0.06 -2.31
CA GLY A 192 -8.31 -0.65 -3.58
C GLY A 192 -9.53 -0.14 -4.38
N PRO A 193 -10.76 -0.13 -3.82
CA PRO A 193 -11.93 0.41 -4.51
C PRO A 193 -11.77 1.87 -4.95
N ALA A 194 -11.27 2.73 -4.06
CA ALA A 194 -11.03 4.15 -4.36
C ALA A 194 -10.03 4.35 -5.51
N LYS A 195 -9.00 3.49 -5.60
CA LYS A 195 -8.04 3.51 -6.72
C LYS A 195 -8.68 3.10 -8.04
N ALA A 196 -9.56 2.11 -8.02
CA ALA A 196 -10.31 1.71 -9.21
C ALA A 196 -11.22 2.84 -9.72
N ALA A 197 -11.94 3.51 -8.82
CA ALA A 197 -12.75 4.67 -9.14
C ALA A 197 -11.91 5.82 -9.74
N LEU A 198 -10.80 6.15 -9.07
CA LEU A 198 -9.88 7.19 -9.54
C LEU A 198 -9.28 6.87 -10.92
N ALA A 199 -8.99 5.61 -11.22
CA ALA A 199 -8.50 5.18 -12.53
C ALA A 199 -9.54 5.43 -13.63
N VAL A 200 -10.80 5.10 -13.37
CA VAL A 200 -11.91 5.34 -14.29
C VAL A 200 -12.12 6.85 -14.52
N ASP A 201 -12.01 7.67 -13.48
CA ASP A 201 -12.15 9.12 -13.62
C ASP A 201 -10.98 9.73 -14.40
N ARG A 202 -9.75 9.24 -14.19
CA ARG A 202 -8.58 9.65 -15.00
C ARG A 202 -8.76 9.30 -16.47
N MET A 203 -9.29 8.10 -16.77
CA MET A 203 -9.60 7.70 -18.14
C MET A 203 -10.66 8.62 -18.77
N ARG A 204 -11.75 8.90 -18.06
CA ARG A 204 -12.81 9.82 -18.54
C ARG A 204 -12.27 11.22 -18.86
N ALA A 205 -11.40 11.72 -17.98
CA ALA A 205 -10.75 13.02 -18.17
C ALA A 205 -9.78 13.04 -19.35
N ALA A 206 -9.03 11.95 -19.57
CA ALA A 206 -8.03 11.84 -20.62
C ALA A 206 -8.65 11.56 -22.00
N ARG A 207 -9.84 10.92 -22.06
CA ARG A 207 -10.54 10.50 -23.29
C ARG A 207 -12.02 10.85 -23.25
N PRO A 208 -12.40 12.14 -23.21
CA PRO A 208 -13.79 12.55 -23.13
C PRO A 208 -14.54 12.17 -24.41
N GLY A 209 -15.61 11.37 -24.27
CA GLY A 209 -16.45 10.95 -25.40
C GLY A 209 -15.79 9.96 -26.36
N ASP A 210 -14.61 9.42 -26.07
CA ASP A 210 -13.93 8.46 -26.92
C ASP A 210 -14.62 7.09 -26.83
N PRO A 211 -15.08 6.50 -27.97
CA PRO A 211 -15.72 5.19 -27.98
C PRO A 211 -14.86 4.05 -27.44
N SER A 212 -13.52 4.17 -27.45
CA SER A 212 -12.60 3.17 -26.91
C SER A 212 -12.77 2.94 -25.40
N THR A 213 -13.37 3.89 -24.68
CA THR A 213 -13.69 3.78 -23.25
C THR A 213 -14.93 2.94 -22.98
N GLY A 214 -15.78 2.70 -23.99
CA GLY A 214 -17.07 2.01 -23.86
C GLY A 214 -17.00 0.66 -23.16
N PRO A 215 -16.12 -0.27 -23.57
CA PRO A 215 -15.99 -1.58 -22.91
C PRO A 215 -15.63 -1.47 -21.42
N VAL A 216 -14.72 -0.55 -21.07
CA VAL A 216 -14.27 -0.32 -19.69
C VAL A 216 -15.40 0.23 -18.83
N LEU A 217 -16.14 1.21 -19.35
CA LEU A 217 -17.28 1.81 -18.65
C LEU A 217 -18.45 0.81 -18.50
N ALA A 218 -18.69 -0.02 -19.49
CA ALA A 218 -19.71 -1.06 -19.41
C ALA A 218 -19.35 -2.13 -18.36
N ALA A 219 -18.08 -2.56 -18.29
CA ALA A 219 -17.61 -3.46 -17.25
C ALA A 219 -17.68 -2.81 -15.86
N TRP A 220 -17.29 -1.53 -15.74
CA TRP A 220 -17.37 -0.76 -14.51
C TRP A 220 -18.78 -0.73 -13.92
N GLN A 221 -19.79 -0.49 -14.76
CA GLN A 221 -21.19 -0.44 -14.33
C GLN A 221 -21.74 -1.77 -13.82
N ARG A 222 -21.10 -2.90 -14.16
CA ARG A 222 -21.48 -4.22 -13.66
C ARG A 222 -20.92 -4.56 -12.27
N LEU A 223 -19.98 -3.77 -11.78
CA LEU A 223 -19.45 -3.96 -10.42
C LEU A 223 -20.45 -3.47 -9.38
N PRO A 224 -20.51 -4.11 -8.19
CA PRO A 224 -21.33 -3.62 -7.09
C PRO A 224 -20.80 -2.26 -6.58
N GLY A 225 -21.67 -1.46 -5.98
CA GLY A 225 -21.35 -0.10 -5.53
C GLY A 225 -20.14 -0.03 -4.58
N TRP A 226 -19.95 -1.03 -3.74
CA TRP A 226 -18.80 -1.08 -2.83
C TRP A 226 -17.46 -1.28 -3.57
N ALA A 227 -17.45 -1.99 -4.68
CA ALA A 227 -16.25 -2.16 -5.51
C ALA A 227 -15.97 -0.92 -6.38
N ARG A 228 -16.95 -0.03 -6.51
CA ARG A 228 -16.86 1.26 -7.20
C ARG A 228 -16.63 2.45 -6.26
N ASP A 229 -16.38 2.19 -4.98
CA ASP A 229 -16.23 3.22 -3.93
C ASP A 229 -17.47 4.11 -3.72
N GLU A 230 -18.65 3.63 -4.10
CA GLU A 230 -19.93 4.35 -3.96
C GLU A 230 -20.64 4.03 -2.64
N THR A 231 -20.36 2.87 -2.07
CA THR A 231 -20.92 2.40 -0.80
C THR A 231 -19.84 1.69 0.02
N PRO A 232 -19.95 1.61 1.33
CA PRO A 232 -19.05 0.80 2.15
C PRO A 232 -19.07 -0.68 1.73
N ALA A 233 -17.91 -1.34 1.85
CA ALA A 233 -17.85 -2.79 1.65
C ALA A 233 -18.67 -3.53 2.72
N PRO A 234 -19.25 -4.72 2.40
CA PRO A 234 -19.94 -5.56 3.35
C PRO A 234 -19.07 -5.86 4.60
N ALA A 235 -19.66 -5.78 5.78
CA ALA A 235 -18.92 -5.87 7.04
C ALA A 235 -18.25 -7.23 7.27
N ASP A 236 -18.81 -8.30 6.72
CA ASP A 236 -18.27 -9.66 6.74
C ASP A 236 -17.02 -9.80 5.85
N ARG A 237 -16.88 -8.95 4.84
CA ARG A 237 -15.72 -8.89 3.92
C ARG A 237 -14.66 -7.88 4.39
N ALA A 238 -15.08 -6.70 4.84
CA ALA A 238 -14.19 -5.58 5.22
C ALA A 238 -13.62 -5.73 6.64
N ARG A 239 -12.94 -6.85 6.92
CA ARG A 239 -12.45 -7.20 8.26
C ARG A 239 -10.98 -7.64 8.33
N PHE A 240 -10.26 -7.55 7.24
CA PHE A 240 -8.87 -7.98 7.16
C PHE A 240 -7.92 -6.80 7.01
N LEU A 241 -6.69 -6.97 7.47
CA LEU A 241 -5.62 -6.05 7.14
C LEU A 241 -5.12 -6.38 5.74
N CYS A 242 -5.30 -5.44 4.80
CA CYS A 242 -4.94 -5.60 3.39
C CYS A 242 -3.79 -4.66 3.00
N HIS A 243 -3.01 -5.06 2.00
CA HIS A 243 -1.99 -4.23 1.37
C HIS A 243 -2.61 -3.16 0.45
N GLY A 244 -3.63 -3.53 -0.30
CA GLY A 244 -4.44 -2.64 -1.14
C GLY A 244 -3.89 -2.35 -2.54
N ASP A 245 -2.66 -2.75 -2.86
CA ASP A 245 -2.06 -2.60 -4.20
C ASP A 245 -0.93 -3.61 -4.48
N LEU A 246 -1.18 -4.90 -4.23
CA LEU A 246 -0.17 -5.91 -4.48
C LEU A 246 0.21 -6.00 -5.96
N HIS A 247 1.50 -5.98 -6.22
CA HIS A 247 2.17 -6.46 -7.44
C HIS A 247 3.63 -6.80 -7.11
N LEU A 248 4.34 -7.49 -8.00
CA LEU A 248 5.72 -7.94 -7.71
C LEU A 248 6.69 -6.79 -7.41
N GLY A 249 6.45 -5.60 -7.95
CA GLY A 249 7.22 -4.40 -7.61
C GLY A 249 7.03 -3.89 -6.18
N GLN A 250 6.12 -4.50 -5.40
CA GLN A 250 5.91 -4.20 -3.98
C GLN A 250 6.59 -5.23 -3.06
N LEU A 251 7.49 -6.05 -3.62
CA LEU A 251 8.31 -6.98 -2.86
C LEU A 251 9.78 -6.61 -2.94
N VAL A 252 10.46 -6.71 -1.80
CA VAL A 252 11.91 -6.56 -1.73
C VAL A 252 12.52 -7.62 -0.83
N ARG A 253 13.76 -8.02 -1.12
CA ARG A 253 14.56 -8.83 -0.19
C ARG A 253 15.23 -7.92 0.83
N HIS A 254 15.01 -8.19 2.11
CA HIS A 254 15.68 -7.45 3.17
C HIS A 254 16.12 -8.38 4.32
N PRO A 255 17.37 -8.26 4.82
CA PRO A 255 18.47 -7.44 4.27
C PRO A 255 18.88 -7.86 2.86
N ALA A 256 19.17 -6.86 2.01
CA ALA A 256 19.68 -7.13 0.66
C ALA A 256 21.08 -7.77 0.71
N PRO A 257 21.43 -8.70 -0.20
CA PRO A 257 20.60 -9.29 -1.25
C PRO A 257 19.96 -10.63 -0.83
N ARG A 258 20.22 -11.15 0.37
CA ARG A 258 19.93 -12.54 0.77
C ARG A 258 18.86 -12.69 1.84
N GLY A 259 18.24 -11.59 2.28
CA GLY A 259 17.16 -11.61 3.27
C GLY A 259 15.87 -12.24 2.74
N GLY A 260 14.88 -12.37 3.62
CA GLY A 260 13.53 -12.77 3.23
C GLY A 260 12.84 -11.72 2.38
N TRP A 261 11.77 -12.13 1.67
CA TRP A 261 10.90 -11.20 0.98
C TRP A 261 10.00 -10.47 1.97
N LEU A 262 9.82 -9.18 1.77
CA LEU A 262 8.93 -8.31 2.54
C LEU A 262 8.11 -7.44 1.59
N LEU A 263 6.88 -7.10 2.01
CA LEU A 263 6.04 -6.15 1.32
C LEU A 263 6.48 -4.70 1.65
N ILE A 264 6.42 -3.85 0.65
CA ILE A 264 6.69 -2.40 0.74
C ILE A 264 5.50 -1.60 0.22
N ASP A 265 5.57 -0.28 0.31
CA ASP A 265 4.56 0.64 -0.22
C ASP A 265 3.17 0.48 0.40
N ILE A 266 3.09 0.83 1.67
CA ILE A 266 1.88 0.71 2.49
C ILE A 266 0.86 1.84 2.26
N ASP A 267 1.02 2.68 1.23
CA ASP A 267 0.20 3.88 1.03
C ASP A 267 -1.30 3.58 0.83
N ASP A 268 -1.61 2.36 0.41
CA ASP A 268 -2.97 1.89 0.18
C ASP A 268 -3.46 0.89 1.23
N ALA A 269 -2.58 0.52 2.17
CA ALA A 269 -2.87 -0.47 3.20
C ALA A 269 -3.96 0.00 4.16
N GLY A 270 -4.76 -0.94 4.66
CA GLY A 270 -5.83 -0.66 5.61
C GLY A 270 -6.77 -1.83 5.81
N ILE A 271 -7.88 -1.55 6.48
CA ILE A 271 -8.93 -2.54 6.69
C ILE A 271 -9.77 -2.69 5.44
N GLY A 272 -9.94 -3.93 4.96
CA GLY A 272 -10.66 -4.20 3.74
C GLY A 272 -10.99 -5.67 3.52
N ASP A 273 -11.38 -5.97 2.28
CA ASP A 273 -11.63 -7.32 1.79
C ASP A 273 -10.30 -7.92 1.29
N ALA A 274 -9.89 -9.03 1.90
CA ALA A 274 -8.64 -9.70 1.60
C ALA A 274 -8.55 -10.22 0.14
N SER A 275 -9.69 -10.46 -0.53
CA SER A 275 -9.73 -10.84 -1.94
C SER A 275 -9.11 -9.78 -2.86
N TRP A 276 -9.10 -8.50 -2.42
CA TRP A 276 -8.54 -7.41 -3.20
C TRP A 276 -7.04 -7.53 -3.42
N ASP A 277 -6.31 -8.06 -2.44
CA ASP A 277 -4.87 -8.27 -2.56
C ASP A 277 -4.50 -9.43 -3.50
N LEU A 278 -5.43 -10.37 -3.75
CA LEU A 278 -5.27 -11.45 -4.72
C LEU A 278 -5.82 -11.08 -6.11
N ALA A 279 -6.48 -9.94 -6.21
CA ALA A 279 -7.24 -9.55 -7.39
C ALA A 279 -6.37 -9.31 -8.64
N ARG A 280 -5.15 -8.77 -8.47
CA ARG A 280 -4.28 -8.49 -9.62
C ARG A 280 -3.77 -9.77 -10.30
N PRO A 281 -3.17 -10.76 -9.60
CA PRO A 281 -2.82 -12.03 -10.22
C PRO A 281 -4.05 -12.76 -10.78
N ALA A 282 -5.20 -12.70 -10.11
CA ALA A 282 -6.45 -13.26 -10.62
C ALA A 282 -6.91 -12.61 -11.94
N ALA A 283 -6.88 -11.28 -12.02
CA ALA A 283 -7.22 -10.51 -13.21
C ALA A 283 -6.27 -10.84 -14.38
N TRP A 284 -4.96 -10.96 -14.10
CA TRP A 284 -3.97 -11.30 -15.10
C TRP A 284 -4.13 -12.73 -15.61
N TYR A 285 -4.43 -13.68 -14.73
CA TYR A 285 -4.75 -15.04 -15.14
C TYR A 285 -6.01 -15.09 -16.02
N ALA A 286 -7.09 -14.44 -15.62
CA ALA A 286 -8.33 -14.36 -16.39
C ALA A 286 -8.16 -13.65 -17.75
N ALA A 287 -7.20 -12.73 -17.84
CA ALA A 287 -6.84 -12.05 -19.09
C ALA A 287 -5.89 -12.87 -19.99
N GLY A 288 -5.31 -13.98 -19.49
CA GLY A 288 -4.31 -14.78 -20.18
C GLY A 288 -2.88 -14.22 -20.10
N LEU A 289 -2.63 -13.27 -19.19
CA LEU A 289 -1.32 -12.64 -18.99
C LEU A 289 -0.47 -13.38 -17.95
N LEU A 290 -1.08 -14.13 -17.03
CA LEU A 290 -0.39 -14.94 -16.04
C LEU A 290 -0.54 -16.42 -16.43
N PRO A 291 0.56 -17.19 -16.53
CA PRO A 291 0.51 -18.61 -16.84
C PRO A 291 -0.29 -19.41 -15.81
N PRO A 292 -1.04 -20.46 -16.22
CA PRO A 292 -1.87 -21.25 -15.32
C PRO A 292 -1.11 -21.91 -14.17
N ASP A 293 0.11 -22.39 -14.41
CA ASP A 293 0.95 -23.02 -13.39
C ASP A 293 1.41 -22.00 -12.33
N VAL A 294 1.75 -20.78 -12.74
CA VAL A 294 2.09 -19.69 -11.82
C VAL A 294 0.88 -19.31 -10.96
N TRP A 295 -0.30 -19.20 -11.59
CA TRP A 295 -1.54 -18.93 -10.87
C TRP A 295 -1.85 -20.00 -9.82
N LEU A 296 -1.73 -21.28 -10.20
CA LEU A 296 -1.99 -22.39 -9.29
C LEU A 296 -1.01 -22.38 -8.11
N ARG A 297 0.30 -22.19 -8.36
CA ARG A 297 1.31 -22.10 -7.29
C ARG A 297 1.01 -20.94 -6.33
N PHE A 298 0.61 -19.77 -6.87
CA PHE A 298 0.22 -18.63 -6.05
C PHE A 298 -0.99 -18.95 -5.13
N VAL A 299 -2.06 -19.53 -5.68
CA VAL A 299 -3.25 -19.89 -4.92
C VAL A 299 -2.94 -20.96 -3.86
N ASP A 300 -2.17 -21.99 -4.23
CA ASP A 300 -1.81 -23.08 -3.32
C ASP A 300 -0.91 -22.59 -2.18
N ALA A 301 0.04 -21.70 -2.46
CA ALA A 301 0.87 -21.07 -1.43
C ALA A 301 0.06 -20.20 -0.47
N TYR A 302 -0.91 -19.43 -0.98
CA TYR A 302 -1.82 -18.66 -0.14
C TYR A 302 -2.66 -19.53 0.79
N ARG A 303 -3.22 -20.63 0.27
CA ARG A 303 -3.98 -21.62 1.03
C ARG A 303 -3.12 -22.34 2.06
N ALA A 304 -1.93 -22.80 1.65
CA ALA A 304 -0.98 -23.47 2.54
C ALA A 304 -0.55 -22.61 3.72
N ALA A 305 -0.49 -21.29 3.52
CA ALA A 305 -0.22 -20.32 4.58
C ALA A 305 -1.48 -19.95 5.40
N GLY A 306 -2.62 -20.61 5.18
CA GLY A 306 -3.86 -20.38 5.92
C GLY A 306 -4.56 -19.07 5.55
N GLY A 307 -4.39 -18.57 4.33
CA GLY A 307 -4.98 -17.31 3.90
C GLY A 307 -6.51 -17.33 3.92
N PRO A 308 -7.17 -16.36 4.57
CA PRO A 308 -8.60 -16.39 4.87
C PRO A 308 -9.50 -15.95 3.71
N ALA A 309 -8.95 -15.39 2.62
CA ALA A 309 -9.73 -14.90 1.48
C ALA A 309 -10.25 -16.02 0.57
N LEU A 310 -9.71 -17.23 0.68
CA LEU A 310 -10.07 -18.36 -0.18
C LEU A 310 -10.51 -19.57 0.64
N PRO A 311 -11.43 -20.39 0.12
CA PRO A 311 -11.71 -21.70 0.72
C PRO A 311 -10.45 -22.57 0.67
N ALA A 312 -10.27 -23.43 1.65
CA ALA A 312 -9.08 -24.30 1.76
C ALA A 312 -8.93 -25.22 0.53
N VAL A 313 -10.03 -25.59 -0.08
CA VAL A 313 -10.12 -26.43 -1.30
C VAL A 313 -11.25 -25.93 -2.19
N GLY A 314 -11.20 -26.26 -3.47
CA GLY A 314 -12.26 -25.95 -4.41
C GLY A 314 -11.99 -24.69 -5.25
N ASP A 315 -13.04 -24.18 -5.85
CA ASP A 315 -12.96 -23.04 -6.77
C ASP A 315 -12.70 -21.73 -6.01
N PRO A 316 -11.63 -20.95 -6.33
CA PRO A 316 -11.38 -19.67 -5.70
C PRO A 316 -12.24 -18.52 -6.24
N TRP A 317 -12.86 -18.70 -7.43
CA TRP A 317 -13.52 -17.62 -8.16
C TRP A 317 -14.71 -16.98 -7.45
N PRO A 318 -15.57 -17.71 -6.72
CA PRO A 318 -16.67 -17.08 -5.99
C PRO A 318 -16.22 -15.95 -5.07
N GLU A 319 -15.01 -16.06 -4.50
CA GLU A 319 -14.45 -15.03 -3.61
C GLU A 319 -13.68 -13.92 -4.36
N LEU A 320 -13.09 -14.25 -5.52
CA LEU A 320 -12.18 -13.35 -6.24
C LEU A 320 -12.85 -12.54 -7.35
N ASP A 321 -13.98 -13.00 -7.89
CA ASP A 321 -14.56 -12.50 -9.13
C ASP A 321 -14.76 -10.98 -9.13
N VAL A 322 -15.39 -10.41 -8.10
CA VAL A 322 -15.67 -8.98 -8.04
C VAL A 322 -14.38 -8.16 -8.00
N ALA A 323 -13.44 -8.54 -7.14
CA ALA A 323 -12.18 -7.85 -6.99
C ALA A 323 -11.32 -7.97 -8.27
N ALA A 324 -11.25 -9.16 -8.88
CA ALA A 324 -10.53 -9.39 -10.14
C ALA A 324 -11.10 -8.55 -11.30
N ARG A 325 -12.43 -8.48 -11.43
CA ARG A 325 -13.08 -7.60 -12.43
C ARG A 325 -12.78 -6.12 -12.18
N ALA A 326 -12.79 -5.69 -10.91
CA ALA A 326 -12.47 -4.31 -10.55
C ALA A 326 -11.01 -3.96 -10.92
N LEU A 327 -10.05 -4.86 -10.65
CA LEU A 327 -8.64 -4.67 -11.05
C LEU A 327 -8.45 -4.74 -12.57
N THR A 328 -9.23 -5.55 -13.29
CA THR A 328 -9.25 -5.55 -14.76
C THR A 328 -9.67 -4.17 -15.28
N VAL A 329 -10.77 -3.63 -14.76
CA VAL A 329 -11.26 -2.29 -15.12
C VAL A 329 -10.24 -1.21 -14.75
N GLN A 330 -9.67 -1.25 -13.56
CA GLN A 330 -8.64 -0.31 -13.12
C GLN A 330 -7.44 -0.30 -14.07
N THR A 331 -6.93 -1.47 -14.42
CA THR A 331 -5.75 -1.61 -15.29
C THR A 331 -6.04 -1.09 -16.70
N ALA A 332 -7.18 -1.46 -17.27
CA ALA A 332 -7.61 -1.00 -18.60
C ALA A 332 -7.85 0.52 -18.63
N ALA A 333 -8.46 1.08 -17.57
CA ALA A 333 -8.67 2.52 -17.45
C ALA A 333 -7.35 3.29 -17.38
N LEU A 334 -6.39 2.82 -16.58
CA LEU A 334 -5.05 3.42 -16.50
C LEU A 334 -4.28 3.32 -17.83
N ALA A 335 -4.40 2.19 -18.53
CA ALA A 335 -3.81 1.99 -19.85
C ALA A 335 -4.32 3.02 -20.86
N LEU A 336 -5.65 3.23 -20.93
CA LEU A 336 -6.27 4.22 -21.82
C LEU A 336 -5.87 5.66 -21.43
N ALA A 337 -5.81 5.97 -20.14
CA ALA A 337 -5.39 7.29 -19.69
C ALA A 337 -3.91 7.55 -20.03
N LYS A 338 -3.04 6.56 -19.80
CA LYS A 338 -1.61 6.63 -20.09
C LYS A 338 -1.34 6.78 -21.58
N SER A 339 -1.92 5.92 -22.43
CA SER A 339 -1.74 5.97 -23.87
C SER A 339 -2.20 7.30 -24.47
N ALA A 340 -3.27 7.91 -23.93
CA ALA A 340 -3.70 9.25 -24.31
C ALA A 340 -2.67 10.33 -23.94
N ALA A 341 -2.12 10.28 -22.72
CA ALA A 341 -1.11 11.22 -22.26
C ALA A 341 0.21 11.12 -23.04
N GLU A 342 0.54 9.93 -23.51
CA GLU A 342 1.74 9.64 -24.30
C GLU A 342 1.52 9.81 -25.82
N GLY A 343 0.29 10.08 -26.28
CA GLY A 343 -0.04 10.25 -27.68
C GLY A 343 0.19 8.98 -28.52
N ARG A 344 0.00 7.78 -27.92
CA ARG A 344 0.16 6.47 -28.56
C ARG A 344 -1.10 5.62 -28.46
N ASP A 345 -1.16 4.57 -29.25
CA ASP A 345 -2.15 3.52 -29.06
C ASP A 345 -1.78 2.63 -27.86
N PRO A 346 -2.78 1.97 -27.22
CA PRO A 346 -2.53 0.92 -26.24
C PRO A 346 -1.66 -0.19 -26.83
N ASP A 347 -0.67 -0.67 -26.07
CA ASP A 347 0.15 -1.81 -26.44
C ASP A 347 -0.65 -3.14 -26.36
N GLU A 348 -0.02 -4.26 -26.72
CA GLU A 348 -0.69 -5.56 -26.78
C GLU A 348 -1.24 -6.01 -25.42
N VAL A 349 -0.47 -5.81 -24.33
CA VAL A 349 -0.89 -6.14 -22.96
C VAL A 349 -2.04 -5.23 -22.51
N GLU A 350 -1.95 -3.95 -22.80
CA GLU A 350 -3.00 -2.96 -22.53
C GLU A 350 -4.29 -3.33 -23.30
N GLN A 351 -4.18 -3.75 -24.56
CA GLN A 351 -5.31 -4.20 -25.38
C GLN A 351 -5.95 -5.48 -24.83
N MET A 352 -5.17 -6.44 -24.32
CA MET A 352 -5.70 -7.66 -23.68
C MET A 352 -6.57 -7.32 -22.46
N MET A 353 -6.17 -6.34 -21.66
CA MET A 353 -6.96 -5.88 -20.49
C MET A 353 -8.25 -5.16 -20.94
N ILE A 354 -8.17 -4.31 -21.94
CA ILE A 354 -9.35 -3.64 -22.52
C ILE A 354 -10.33 -4.68 -23.12
N GLY A 355 -9.82 -5.68 -23.83
CA GLY A 355 -10.59 -6.79 -24.35
C GLY A 355 -11.24 -7.64 -23.24
N SER A 356 -10.57 -7.79 -22.10
CA SER A 356 -11.15 -8.44 -20.92
C SER A 356 -12.35 -7.66 -20.37
N CYS A 357 -12.29 -6.33 -20.37
CA CYS A 357 -13.46 -5.51 -20.00
C CYS A 357 -14.64 -5.75 -20.96
N ALA A 358 -14.40 -5.91 -22.25
CA ALA A 358 -15.47 -6.24 -23.20
C ALA A 358 -16.11 -7.61 -22.89
N ARG A 359 -15.31 -8.62 -22.53
CA ARG A 359 -15.82 -9.93 -22.11
C ARG A 359 -16.64 -9.84 -20.81
N ILE A 360 -16.17 -9.10 -19.82
CA ILE A 360 -16.91 -8.84 -18.56
C ILE A 360 -18.25 -8.14 -18.86
N ALA A 361 -18.26 -7.15 -19.73
CA ALA A 361 -19.48 -6.44 -20.13
C ALA A 361 -20.51 -7.34 -20.83
N ALA A 362 -20.06 -8.35 -21.53
CA ALA A 362 -20.89 -9.31 -22.27
C ALA A 362 -21.42 -10.48 -21.41
N LEU A 363 -20.97 -10.64 -20.15
CA LEU A 363 -21.45 -11.72 -19.29
C LEU A 363 -22.97 -11.63 -19.08
N PRO A 364 -23.70 -12.78 -19.05
CA PRO A 364 -25.09 -12.80 -18.65
C PRO A 364 -25.33 -12.21 -17.27
N PRO A 365 -26.48 -11.56 -17.01
CA PRO A 365 -26.77 -10.94 -15.70
C PRO A 365 -26.65 -11.90 -14.51
N GLU A 366 -26.99 -13.18 -14.72
CA GLU A 366 -26.95 -14.23 -13.70
C GLU A 366 -25.51 -14.54 -13.23
N LEU A 367 -24.54 -14.36 -14.12
CA LEU A 367 -23.10 -14.51 -13.82
C LEU A 367 -22.45 -13.18 -13.41
N ALA A 368 -23.15 -12.07 -13.61
CA ALA A 368 -22.67 -10.74 -13.22
C ALA A 368 -22.96 -10.41 -11.75
N ALA A 369 -24.05 -10.92 -11.21
CA ALA A 369 -24.33 -10.91 -9.78
C ALA A 369 -23.56 -12.09 -9.16
N GLY A 370 -22.33 -11.86 -8.66
CA GLY A 370 -21.63 -12.88 -7.87
C GLY A 370 -22.61 -13.51 -6.89
N SER A 371 -22.70 -14.83 -6.87
CA SER A 371 -23.67 -15.63 -6.15
C SER A 371 -23.86 -15.12 -4.71
N ALA A 372 -24.85 -14.24 -4.52
CA ALA A 372 -25.40 -13.95 -3.21
C ALA A 372 -26.26 -15.17 -2.84
N SER A 373 -25.68 -16.12 -2.13
CA SER A 373 -26.38 -17.21 -1.47
C SER A 373 -25.89 -17.27 -0.03
#